data_b7274a021781a9c1c68089b6a5eab5b3
#
_entry.id   b7274a021781a9c1c68089b6a5eab5b3
#
_cell.length_a   1.000
_cell.length_b   1.000
_cell.length_c   1.000
_cell.angle_alpha   90.00
_cell.angle_beta   90.00
_cell.angle_gamma   90.00
#
_symmetry.space_group_name_H-M   'P 1'
#
loop_
_entity.id
_entity.type
_entity.pdbx_description
1 polymer ?
#
loop_
_entity_poly.entity_id
_entity_poly.type
_entity_poly.pdbx_seq_one_letter_code
_entity_poly.pdbx_strand_id
1 'polypeptide(L)'
;MPQSSAPSSPFYAHLSRLRFIKRWGLMRNAVEEDVAQHSWEVAVLAHALAVISRDVLGQNVDPNAVATRALFHDATEAITGDLPTPVKYSPAMRHATQHLEDEVCAEMLQVLPPVLQPALQSVMDHRHWPEHEARLVKTADRLSAWLKCRAELRYGNQEFEQAAQQVRAKLDEHMTPELRYFLDTFG
;
A
#
# COMPACT_ATOMS: atom_id res chain seq x y z
N MET A 1 1.03 30.76 -34.15
CA MET A 1 0.37 29.57 -33.67
C MET A 1 0.17 29.74 -32.19
N PRO A 2 -1.07 29.82 -31.64
CA PRO A 2 -1.25 29.80 -30.19
C PRO A 2 -0.78 28.45 -29.68
N GLN A 3 0.17 28.42 -28.76
CA GLN A 3 0.56 27.23 -28.04
C GLN A 3 -0.68 26.81 -27.23
N SER A 4 -1.31 25.71 -27.60
CA SER A 4 -2.26 25.02 -26.76
C SER A 4 -1.48 24.64 -25.49
N SER A 5 -1.67 25.39 -24.41
CA SER A 5 -1.14 25.01 -23.10
C SER A 5 -1.75 23.65 -22.78
N ALA A 6 -0.90 22.65 -22.60
CA ALA A 6 -1.37 21.35 -22.12
C ALA A 6 -2.17 21.56 -20.83
N PRO A 7 -3.30 20.87 -20.62
CA PRO A 7 -4.10 21.05 -19.43
C PRO A 7 -3.23 20.75 -18.18
N SER A 8 -3.15 21.75 -17.29
CA SER A 8 -2.45 21.57 -16.02
C SER A 8 -3.26 20.62 -15.12
N SER A 9 -2.64 19.55 -14.63
CA SER A 9 -3.24 18.62 -13.68
C SER A 9 -2.48 18.64 -12.36
N PRO A 10 -3.17 18.75 -11.21
CA PRO A 10 -2.53 18.70 -9.89
C PRO A 10 -2.22 17.27 -9.43
N PHE A 11 -2.50 16.23 -10.21
CA PHE A 11 -2.41 14.83 -9.83
C PHE A 11 -1.07 14.46 -9.16
N TYR A 12 0.05 14.74 -9.82
CA TYR A 12 1.37 14.43 -9.26
C TYR A 12 1.77 15.34 -8.10
N ALA A 13 1.22 16.55 -8.03
CA ALA A 13 1.38 17.40 -6.86
C ALA A 13 0.66 16.82 -5.64
N HIS A 14 -0.52 16.21 -5.82
CA HIS A 14 -1.20 15.46 -4.76
C HIS A 14 -0.37 14.25 -4.33
N LEU A 15 0.05 13.38 -5.24
CA LEU A 15 0.88 12.22 -4.90
C LEU A 15 2.16 12.61 -4.15
N SER A 16 2.77 13.74 -4.49
CA SER A 16 3.98 14.20 -3.81
C SER A 16 3.79 14.51 -2.32
N ARG A 17 2.53 14.67 -1.84
CA ARG A 17 2.22 14.88 -0.43
C ARG A 17 2.45 13.63 0.44
N LEU A 18 2.43 12.43 -0.15
CA LEU A 18 2.63 11.18 0.58
C LEU A 18 3.92 11.18 1.41
N ARG A 19 4.97 11.88 0.95
CA ARG A 19 6.23 12.09 1.69
C ARG A 19 6.10 12.91 2.97
N PHE A 20 4.99 13.60 3.17
CA PHE A 20 4.73 14.43 4.36
C PHE A 20 3.75 13.78 5.32
N ILE A 21 3.14 12.66 4.94
CA ILE A 21 2.13 11.96 5.72
C ILE A 21 2.83 10.88 6.53
N LYS A 22 2.90 11.10 7.85
CA LYS A 22 3.56 10.17 8.77
C LYS A 22 2.66 9.00 9.09
N ARG A 23 3.22 7.80 9.02
CA ARG A 23 2.59 6.56 9.48
C ARG A 23 2.86 6.35 10.97
N TRP A 24 2.08 5.45 11.58
CA TRP A 24 2.20 5.14 13.01
C TRP A 24 2.01 6.37 13.93
N GLY A 25 1.12 7.30 13.54
CA GLY A 25 0.93 8.60 14.20
C GLY A 25 0.47 8.55 15.66
N LEU A 26 0.03 7.39 16.17
CA LEU A 26 -0.32 7.17 17.59
C LEU A 26 0.83 6.59 18.41
N MET A 27 2.01 6.38 17.83
CA MET A 27 3.15 5.73 18.46
C MET A 27 4.41 6.59 18.31
N ARG A 28 5.30 6.51 19.31
CA ARG A 28 6.63 7.10 19.17
C ARG A 28 7.48 6.18 18.29
N ASN A 29 8.02 6.71 17.22
CA ASN A 29 8.88 5.98 16.30
C ASN A 29 10.36 6.23 16.63
N ALA A 30 11.19 5.19 16.63
CA ALA A 30 12.66 5.32 16.62
C ALA A 30 13.15 5.69 15.22
N VAL A 31 12.50 5.18 14.18
CA VAL A 31 12.73 5.54 12.77
C VAL A 31 11.40 5.99 12.18
N GLU A 32 11.30 7.26 11.78
CA GLU A 32 10.10 7.77 11.13
C GLU A 32 9.86 7.07 9.79
N GLU A 33 8.59 6.87 9.47
CA GLU A 33 8.12 6.31 8.21
C GLU A 33 7.03 7.21 7.64
N ASP A 34 7.11 7.55 6.37
CA ASP A 34 6.04 8.21 5.63
C ASP A 34 5.37 7.26 4.63
N VAL A 35 4.21 7.68 4.10
CA VAL A 35 3.43 6.83 3.18
C VAL A 35 4.17 6.56 1.87
N ALA A 36 5.02 7.48 1.40
CA ALA A 36 5.79 7.24 0.17
C ALA A 36 6.88 6.17 0.38
N GLN A 37 7.57 6.18 1.54
CA GLN A 37 8.54 5.15 1.92
C GLN A 37 7.86 3.79 2.06
N HIS A 38 6.71 3.75 2.75
CA HIS A 38 5.90 2.54 2.88
C HIS A 38 5.47 1.99 1.52
N SER A 39 4.91 2.82 0.64
CA SER A 39 4.47 2.41 -0.69
C SER A 39 5.61 1.83 -1.53
N TRP A 40 6.82 2.39 -1.42
CA TRP A 40 8.00 1.84 -2.06
C TRP A 40 8.35 0.46 -1.50
N GLU A 41 8.40 0.30 -0.17
CA GLU A 41 8.70 -0.99 0.47
C GLU A 41 7.67 -2.06 0.10
N VAL A 42 6.37 -1.70 0.17
CA VAL A 42 5.28 -2.60 -0.23
C VAL A 42 5.42 -3.02 -1.69
N ALA A 43 5.81 -2.11 -2.59
CA ALA A 43 6.02 -2.45 -4.01
C ALA A 43 7.17 -3.44 -4.21
N VAL A 44 8.28 -3.29 -3.50
CA VAL A 44 9.41 -4.23 -3.54
C VAL A 44 9.00 -5.60 -3.00
N LEU A 45 8.30 -5.66 -1.87
CA LEU A 45 7.81 -6.90 -1.28
C LEU A 45 6.74 -7.57 -2.16
N ALA A 46 5.81 -6.80 -2.71
CA ALA A 46 4.77 -7.30 -3.61
C ALA A 46 5.36 -7.89 -4.90
N HIS A 47 6.40 -7.23 -5.45
CA HIS A 47 7.15 -7.77 -6.59
C HIS A 47 7.79 -9.12 -6.23
N ALA A 48 8.47 -9.22 -5.08
CA ALA A 48 9.11 -10.46 -4.64
C ALA A 48 8.08 -11.59 -4.47
N LEU A 49 6.94 -11.31 -3.80
CA LEU A 49 5.86 -12.30 -3.65
C LEU A 49 5.28 -12.72 -5.01
N ALA A 50 5.14 -11.80 -5.95
CA ALA A 50 4.64 -12.10 -7.29
C ALA A 50 5.65 -12.92 -8.12
N VAL A 51 6.96 -12.67 -7.98
CA VAL A 51 8.02 -13.53 -8.58
C VAL A 51 7.96 -14.94 -8.00
N ILE A 52 7.83 -15.07 -6.67
CA ILE A 52 7.66 -16.39 -6.02
C ILE A 52 6.39 -17.07 -6.57
N SER A 53 5.30 -16.35 -6.66
CA SER A 53 4.03 -16.87 -7.19
C SER A 53 4.18 -17.40 -8.62
N ARG A 54 4.87 -16.65 -9.50
CA ARG A 54 5.10 -17.02 -10.89
C ARG A 54 6.14 -18.13 -11.06
N ASP A 55 7.34 -17.93 -10.50
CA ASP A 55 8.52 -18.76 -10.83
C ASP A 55 8.66 -19.99 -9.94
N VAL A 56 8.13 -19.97 -8.71
CA VAL A 56 8.17 -21.10 -7.77
C VAL A 56 6.85 -21.87 -7.76
N LEU A 57 5.71 -21.14 -7.77
CA LEU A 57 4.39 -21.75 -7.64
C LEU A 57 3.66 -21.92 -8.99
N GLY A 58 4.23 -21.46 -10.11
CA GLY A 58 3.70 -21.65 -11.46
C GLY A 58 2.38 -20.88 -11.74
N GLN A 59 2.09 -19.83 -10.98
CA GLN A 59 0.88 -19.02 -11.17
C GLN A 59 1.06 -18.02 -12.33
N ASN A 60 -0.04 -17.73 -13.03
CA ASN A 60 -0.01 -16.70 -14.07
C ASN A 60 -0.21 -15.31 -13.45
N VAL A 61 0.87 -14.60 -13.20
CA VAL A 61 0.88 -13.24 -12.63
C VAL A 61 2.03 -12.42 -13.22
N ASP A 62 1.80 -11.12 -13.42
CA ASP A 62 2.86 -10.18 -13.82
C ASP A 62 3.41 -9.44 -12.58
N PRO A 63 4.64 -9.75 -12.15
CA PRO A 63 5.26 -9.08 -11.00
C PRO A 63 5.38 -7.57 -11.16
N ASN A 64 5.58 -7.07 -12.38
CA ASN A 64 5.68 -5.63 -12.63
C ASN A 64 4.33 -4.93 -12.44
N ALA A 65 3.24 -5.56 -12.91
CA ALA A 65 1.89 -5.04 -12.69
C ALA A 65 1.54 -5.00 -11.20
N VAL A 66 1.88 -6.07 -10.44
CA VAL A 66 1.65 -6.15 -8.99
C VAL A 66 2.44 -5.06 -8.25
N ALA A 67 3.74 -4.89 -8.59
CA ALA A 67 4.57 -3.84 -8.00
C ALA A 67 4.04 -2.44 -8.30
N THR A 68 3.57 -2.20 -9.54
CA THR A 68 3.00 -0.91 -9.92
C THR A 68 1.73 -0.61 -9.12
N ARG A 69 0.82 -1.58 -8.97
CA ARG A 69 -0.37 -1.43 -8.11
C ARG A 69 0.00 -1.13 -6.66
N ALA A 70 1.00 -1.83 -6.15
CA ALA A 70 1.50 -1.62 -4.79
C ALA A 70 2.07 -0.21 -4.57
N LEU A 71 2.72 0.41 -5.57
CA LEU A 71 3.16 1.80 -5.49
C LEU A 71 2.01 2.79 -5.31
N PHE A 72 0.82 2.48 -5.81
CA PHE A 72 -0.35 3.36 -5.77
C PHE A 72 -1.40 2.92 -4.74
N HIS A 73 -1.16 1.86 -3.95
CA HIS A 73 -2.19 1.27 -3.09
C HIS A 73 -2.74 2.22 -2.02
N ASP A 74 -1.90 3.13 -1.52
CA ASP A 74 -2.26 4.16 -0.54
C ASP A 74 -2.26 5.58 -1.18
N ALA A 75 -2.41 5.69 -2.52
CA ALA A 75 -2.38 6.98 -3.21
C ALA A 75 -3.45 7.97 -2.72
N THR A 76 -4.60 7.47 -2.29
CA THR A 76 -5.70 8.27 -1.75
C THR A 76 -5.36 8.94 -0.43
N GLU A 77 -4.38 8.43 0.30
CA GLU A 77 -3.90 9.02 1.55
C GLU A 77 -3.23 10.39 1.35
N ALA A 78 -2.86 10.73 0.11
CA ALA A 78 -2.45 12.09 -0.26
C ALA A 78 -3.52 13.16 0.09
N ILE A 79 -4.77 12.76 0.25
CA ILE A 79 -5.92 13.62 0.57
C ILE A 79 -6.52 13.24 1.93
N THR A 80 -6.72 11.93 2.22
CA THR A 80 -7.35 11.48 3.47
C THR A 80 -6.40 11.47 4.67
N GLY A 81 -5.08 11.44 4.43
CA GLY A 81 -4.09 11.11 5.44
C GLY A 81 -4.08 9.62 5.80
N ASP A 82 -3.03 9.17 6.50
CA ASP A 82 -2.94 7.82 7.05
C ASP A 82 -3.83 7.72 8.30
N LEU A 83 -4.92 6.96 8.20
CA LEU A 83 -5.80 6.72 9.34
C LEU A 83 -5.27 5.56 10.19
N PRO A 84 -5.09 5.75 11.51
CA PRO A 84 -4.65 4.68 12.38
C PRO A 84 -5.54 3.44 12.27
N THR A 85 -4.91 2.27 12.19
CA THR A 85 -5.59 0.97 12.05
C THR A 85 -6.80 0.77 12.99
N PRO A 86 -6.74 1.14 14.29
CA PRO A 86 -7.90 1.02 15.18
C PRO A 86 -9.09 1.89 14.77
N VAL A 87 -8.85 3.01 14.12
CA VAL A 87 -9.91 3.90 13.60
C VAL A 87 -10.43 3.36 12.27
N LYS A 88 -9.53 3.12 11.31
CA LYS A 88 -9.86 2.65 9.95
C LYS A 88 -10.73 1.40 9.95
N TYR A 89 -10.44 0.43 10.83
CA TYR A 89 -11.13 -0.85 10.89
C TYR A 89 -12.15 -0.98 12.02
N SER A 90 -12.49 0.12 12.70
CA SER A 90 -13.59 0.09 13.68
C SER A 90 -14.93 -0.21 12.99
N PRO A 91 -15.88 -0.91 13.64
CA PRO A 91 -17.18 -1.21 13.04
C PRO A 91 -17.93 0.02 12.55
N ALA A 92 -17.76 1.15 13.23
CA ALA A 92 -18.42 2.42 12.89
C ALA A 92 -17.81 3.11 11.66
N MET A 93 -16.49 2.95 11.42
CA MET A 93 -15.76 3.71 10.40
C MET A 93 -15.45 2.92 9.13
N ARG A 94 -15.38 1.61 9.21
CA ARG A 94 -14.89 0.75 8.11
C ARG A 94 -15.56 1.04 6.76
N HIS A 95 -16.89 1.13 6.73
CA HIS A 95 -17.63 1.41 5.49
C HIS A 95 -17.47 2.86 5.04
N ALA A 96 -17.48 3.80 5.99
CA ALA A 96 -17.31 5.22 5.70
C ALA A 96 -15.89 5.50 5.14
N THR A 97 -14.87 4.89 5.71
CA THR A 97 -13.48 5.02 5.23
C THR A 97 -13.33 4.44 3.83
N GLN A 98 -13.88 3.25 3.58
CA GLN A 98 -13.83 2.66 2.24
C GLN A 98 -14.53 3.53 1.20
N HIS A 99 -15.70 4.06 1.53
CA HIS A 99 -16.44 4.96 0.63
C HIS A 99 -15.65 6.25 0.35
N LEU A 100 -15.05 6.84 1.37
CA LEU A 100 -14.20 8.02 1.22
C LEU A 100 -12.99 7.73 0.32
N GLU A 101 -12.31 6.60 0.50
CA GLU A 101 -11.18 6.19 -0.35
C GLU A 101 -11.62 6.02 -1.82
N ASP A 102 -12.80 5.43 -2.06
CA ASP A 102 -13.36 5.27 -3.40
C ASP A 102 -13.70 6.61 -4.06
N GLU A 103 -14.30 7.55 -3.31
CA GLU A 103 -14.60 8.90 -3.79
C GLU A 103 -13.33 9.68 -4.11
N VAL A 104 -12.36 9.69 -3.20
CA VAL A 104 -11.07 10.36 -3.41
C VAL A 104 -10.31 9.77 -4.60
N CYS A 105 -10.32 8.45 -4.76
CA CYS A 105 -9.72 7.81 -5.94
C CYS A 105 -10.36 8.33 -7.24
N ALA A 106 -11.68 8.40 -7.30
CA ALA A 106 -12.41 8.91 -8.46
C ALA A 106 -12.08 10.40 -8.73
N GLU A 107 -12.04 11.23 -7.69
CA GLU A 107 -11.66 12.64 -7.83
C GLU A 107 -10.22 12.82 -8.34
N MET A 108 -9.27 12.06 -7.80
CA MET A 108 -7.88 12.09 -8.25
C MET A 108 -7.74 11.67 -9.71
N LEU A 109 -8.53 10.70 -10.18
CA LEU A 109 -8.53 10.29 -11.57
C LEU A 109 -9.15 11.35 -12.49
N GLN A 110 -10.21 12.05 -12.05
CA GLN A 110 -10.88 13.09 -12.83
C GLN A 110 -10.00 14.30 -13.17
N VAL A 111 -9.01 14.62 -12.34
CA VAL A 111 -8.09 15.74 -12.64
C VAL A 111 -7.01 15.37 -13.66
N LEU A 112 -6.95 14.11 -14.10
CA LEU A 112 -6.04 13.68 -15.16
C LEU A 112 -6.62 14.00 -16.54
N PRO A 113 -5.76 14.24 -17.54
CA PRO A 113 -6.20 14.22 -18.94
C PRO A 113 -6.93 12.91 -19.26
N PRO A 114 -8.06 12.93 -19.99
CA PRO A 114 -8.87 11.73 -20.25
C PRO A 114 -8.10 10.54 -20.83
N VAL A 115 -7.08 10.81 -21.65
CA VAL A 115 -6.23 9.76 -22.27
C VAL A 115 -5.40 8.99 -21.25
N LEU A 116 -5.12 9.56 -20.06
CA LEU A 116 -4.31 8.93 -19.01
C LEU A 116 -5.18 8.22 -17.95
N GLN A 117 -6.46 8.56 -17.85
CA GLN A 117 -7.35 8.03 -16.81
C GLN A 117 -7.42 6.48 -16.79
N PRO A 118 -7.60 5.77 -17.93
CA PRO A 118 -7.71 4.30 -17.87
C PRO A 118 -6.46 3.62 -17.35
N ALA A 119 -5.26 4.12 -17.69
CA ALA A 119 -4.01 3.55 -17.23
C ALA A 119 -3.83 3.75 -15.72
N LEU A 120 -4.11 4.95 -15.20
CA LEU A 120 -4.00 5.24 -13.76
C LEU A 120 -5.12 4.56 -12.96
N GLN A 121 -6.33 4.45 -13.50
CA GLN A 121 -7.42 3.70 -12.87
C GLN A 121 -7.04 2.24 -12.66
N SER A 122 -6.40 1.59 -13.62
CA SER A 122 -6.02 0.18 -13.53
C SER A 122 -5.03 -0.11 -12.39
N VAL A 123 -4.30 0.90 -11.91
CA VAL A 123 -3.32 0.76 -10.83
C VAL A 123 -3.76 1.36 -9.50
N MET A 124 -4.68 2.34 -9.50
CA MET A 124 -5.15 3.02 -8.28
C MET A 124 -6.47 2.46 -7.75
N ASP A 125 -7.37 2.05 -8.63
CA ASP A 125 -8.70 1.59 -8.22
C ASP A 125 -8.68 0.09 -7.90
N HIS A 126 -8.61 -0.23 -6.61
CA HIS A 126 -8.52 -1.60 -6.10
C HIS A 126 -9.68 -2.50 -6.56
N ARG A 127 -10.84 -1.93 -6.90
CA ARG A 127 -12.03 -2.66 -7.39
C ARG A 127 -11.80 -3.31 -8.75
N HIS A 128 -10.80 -2.83 -9.49
CA HIS A 128 -10.45 -3.32 -10.84
C HIS A 128 -9.22 -4.26 -10.81
N TRP A 129 -8.68 -4.56 -9.65
CA TRP A 129 -7.51 -5.45 -9.56
C TRP A 129 -7.93 -6.92 -9.65
N PRO A 130 -7.18 -7.77 -10.35
CA PRO A 130 -7.36 -9.20 -10.25
C PRO A 130 -7.22 -9.65 -8.78
N GLU A 131 -8.12 -10.53 -8.33
CA GLU A 131 -8.18 -10.96 -6.92
C GLU A 131 -6.84 -11.49 -6.40
N HIS A 132 -6.15 -12.30 -7.22
CA HIS A 132 -4.85 -12.83 -6.85
C HIS A 132 -3.81 -11.72 -6.63
N GLU A 133 -3.76 -10.72 -7.52
CA GLU A 133 -2.82 -9.61 -7.43
C GLU A 133 -3.15 -8.69 -6.24
N ALA A 134 -4.42 -8.40 -6.01
CA ALA A 134 -4.88 -7.65 -4.83
C ALA A 134 -4.46 -8.35 -3.53
N ARG A 135 -4.55 -9.69 -3.48
CA ARG A 135 -4.10 -10.49 -2.34
C ARG A 135 -2.59 -10.39 -2.14
N LEU A 136 -1.78 -10.43 -3.20
CA LEU A 136 -0.32 -10.26 -3.11
C LEU A 136 0.06 -8.88 -2.55
N VAL A 137 -0.56 -7.81 -3.06
CA VAL A 137 -0.34 -6.44 -2.54
C VAL A 137 -0.73 -6.36 -1.07
N LYS A 138 -1.89 -6.89 -0.68
CA LYS A 138 -2.34 -6.87 0.72
C LYS A 138 -1.45 -7.69 1.65
N THR A 139 -0.87 -8.77 1.15
CA THR A 139 0.11 -9.56 1.90
C THR A 139 1.42 -8.78 2.08
N ALA A 140 1.88 -8.09 1.04
CA ALA A 140 3.07 -7.24 1.10
C ALA A 140 2.90 -6.06 2.07
N ASP A 141 1.74 -5.40 2.08
CA ASP A 141 1.40 -4.32 3.01
C ASP A 141 1.50 -4.79 4.47
N ARG A 142 0.88 -5.94 4.80
CA ARG A 142 0.99 -6.53 6.14
C ARG A 142 2.41 -6.94 6.50
N LEU A 143 3.16 -7.46 5.54
CA LEU A 143 4.56 -7.85 5.73
C LEU A 143 5.44 -6.63 6.01
N SER A 144 5.28 -5.53 5.26
CA SER A 144 5.95 -4.24 5.51
C SER A 144 5.67 -3.74 6.92
N ALA A 145 4.39 -3.72 7.34
CA ALA A 145 4.02 -3.32 8.71
C ALA A 145 4.70 -4.21 9.79
N TRP A 146 4.83 -5.52 9.54
CA TRP A 146 5.52 -6.41 10.47
C TRP A 146 7.04 -6.16 10.50
N LEU A 147 7.66 -5.93 9.35
CA LEU A 147 9.08 -5.60 9.25
C LEU A 147 9.40 -4.27 9.97
N LYS A 148 8.52 -3.28 9.84
CA LYS A 148 8.60 -2.02 10.60
C LYS A 148 8.56 -2.28 12.11
N CYS A 149 7.60 -3.07 12.59
CA CYS A 149 7.54 -3.41 14.02
C CYS A 149 8.83 -4.12 14.50
N ARG A 150 9.37 -5.05 13.71
CA ARG A 150 10.64 -5.73 14.03
C ARG A 150 11.82 -4.74 14.09
N ALA A 151 11.88 -3.81 13.16
CA ALA A 151 12.92 -2.78 13.15
C ALA A 151 12.87 -1.93 14.43
N GLU A 152 11.69 -1.44 14.80
CA GLU A 152 11.49 -0.66 16.03
C GLU A 152 11.95 -1.43 17.28
N LEU A 153 11.54 -2.69 17.42
CA LEU A 153 11.97 -3.55 18.53
C LEU A 153 13.50 -3.75 18.57
N ARG A 154 14.16 -3.90 17.40
CA ARG A 154 15.62 -3.99 17.31
C ARG A 154 16.33 -2.72 17.79
N TYR A 155 15.70 -1.56 17.62
CA TYR A 155 16.17 -0.28 18.17
C TYR A 155 15.79 -0.08 19.64
N GLY A 156 15.19 -1.09 20.30
CA GLY A 156 14.81 -1.05 21.71
C GLY A 156 13.48 -0.35 21.98
N ASN A 157 12.70 -0.05 20.97
CA ASN A 157 11.40 0.60 21.11
C ASN A 157 10.31 -0.40 21.48
N GLN A 158 10.13 -0.65 22.78
CA GLN A 158 9.18 -1.62 23.32
C GLN A 158 7.70 -1.22 23.12
N GLU A 159 7.41 0.04 22.76
CA GLU A 159 6.04 0.47 22.44
C GLU A 159 5.45 -0.32 21.26
N PHE A 160 6.30 -0.89 20.39
CA PHE A 160 5.88 -1.69 19.24
C PHE A 160 5.61 -3.17 19.55
N GLU A 161 5.80 -3.65 20.77
CA GLU A 161 5.66 -5.07 21.12
C GLU A 161 4.25 -5.59 20.82
N GLN A 162 3.23 -4.88 21.32
CA GLN A 162 1.84 -5.28 21.09
C GLN A 162 1.46 -5.20 19.59
N ALA A 163 1.89 -4.16 18.89
CA ALA A 163 1.64 -4.01 17.46
C ALA A 163 2.31 -5.15 16.66
N ALA A 164 3.57 -5.51 16.99
CA ALA A 164 4.29 -6.61 16.37
C ALA A 164 3.54 -7.95 16.52
N GLN A 165 3.03 -8.24 17.72
CA GLN A 165 2.25 -9.45 18.00
C GLN A 165 0.94 -9.47 17.18
N GLN A 166 0.22 -8.35 17.14
CA GLN A 166 -1.05 -8.25 16.41
C GLN A 166 -0.86 -8.38 14.90
N VAL A 167 0.15 -7.69 14.34
CA VAL A 167 0.45 -7.76 12.90
C VAL A 167 0.93 -9.17 12.53
N ARG A 168 1.77 -9.79 13.38
CA ARG A 168 2.23 -11.17 13.16
C ARG A 168 1.06 -12.15 13.18
N ALA A 169 0.16 -12.05 14.12
CA ALA A 169 -1.04 -12.90 14.18
C ALA A 169 -1.89 -12.78 12.89
N LYS A 170 -2.06 -11.56 12.37
CA LYS A 170 -2.76 -11.34 11.08
C LYS A 170 -2.02 -11.94 9.88
N LEU A 171 -0.69 -11.91 9.88
CA LEU A 171 0.09 -12.59 8.84
C LEU A 171 -0.10 -14.09 8.90
N ASP A 172 -0.08 -14.67 10.10
CA ASP A 172 -0.26 -16.12 10.31
C ASP A 172 -1.67 -16.58 9.93
N GLU A 173 -2.71 -15.79 10.28
CA GLU A 173 -4.10 -16.03 9.88
C GLU A 173 -4.29 -16.05 8.36
N HIS A 174 -3.55 -15.21 7.64
CA HIS A 174 -3.64 -15.06 6.19
C HIS A 174 -2.39 -15.60 5.48
N MET A 175 -1.79 -16.66 6.03
CA MET A 175 -0.59 -17.26 5.46
C MET A 175 -0.87 -17.81 4.07
N THR A 176 -0.12 -17.32 3.08
CA THR A 176 -0.16 -17.82 1.70
C THR A 176 1.12 -18.62 1.39
N PRO A 177 1.12 -19.48 0.36
CA PRO A 177 2.33 -20.19 -0.06
C PRO A 177 3.49 -19.24 -0.39
N GLU A 178 3.19 -18.10 -1.04
CA GLU A 178 4.19 -17.08 -1.38
C GLU A 178 4.81 -16.47 -0.13
N LEU A 179 3.98 -16.10 0.85
CA LEU A 179 4.45 -15.53 2.12
C LEU A 179 5.27 -16.53 2.91
N ARG A 180 4.85 -17.79 2.95
CA ARG A 180 5.60 -18.87 3.63
C ARG A 180 6.98 -19.02 3.01
N TYR A 181 7.05 -19.16 1.69
CA TYR A 181 8.33 -19.27 0.98
C TYR A 181 9.23 -18.06 1.25
N PHE A 182 8.65 -16.85 1.23
CA PHE A 182 9.39 -15.62 1.52
C PHE A 182 9.98 -15.63 2.93
N LEU A 183 9.17 -15.98 3.94
CA LEU A 183 9.61 -16.01 5.35
C LEU A 183 10.64 -17.10 5.61
N ASP A 184 10.51 -18.27 4.99
CA ASP A 184 11.47 -19.37 5.10
C ASP A 184 12.83 -19.03 4.46
N THR A 185 12.83 -18.12 3.48
CA THR A 185 14.04 -17.75 2.71
C THR A 185 14.72 -16.49 3.27
N PHE A 186 13.94 -15.47 3.71
CA PHE A 186 14.42 -14.12 4.05
C PHE A 186 14.03 -13.66 5.46
N GLY A 187 13.24 -14.41 6.21
CA GLY A 187 12.63 -14.04 7.50
C GLY A 187 13.50 -14.14 8.75
#